data_629ba71eb947bf25e014461736b53a29
#
_entry.id   629ba71eb947bf25e014461736b53a29
#
_cell.length_a   1.000
_cell.length_b   1.000
_cell.length_c   1.000
_cell.angle_alpha   90.00
_cell.angle_beta   90.00
_cell.angle_gamma   90.00
#
_symmetry.space_group_name_H-M   'P 1'
#
loop_
_entity.id
_entity.type
_entity.pdbx_description
1 polymer ?
#
loop_
_entity_poly.entity_id
_entity_poly.type
_entity_poly.pdbx_seq_one_letter_code
_entity_poly.pdbx_strand_id
1 'polypeptide(L)' 'MLAELKTGPRVVGAKQTRRALSDGKAVRVYLAEDADPGVTGPIETLCSQQGTEVIHVPAMRELGQACGIAVGAAVAALVR' A
#
# COMPACT_ATOMS: atom_id res chain seq x y z
N MET A 1 10.55 9.20 -1.92
CA MET A 1 9.76 8.24 -1.14
C MET A 1 8.81 7.40 -1.98
N LEU A 2 7.94 8.04 -2.77
CA LEU A 2 7.03 7.28 -3.63
C LEU A 2 7.68 6.79 -4.93
N ALA A 3 8.88 7.23 -5.23
CA ALA A 3 9.57 6.88 -6.47
C ALA A 3 9.80 5.37 -6.61
N GLU A 4 9.99 4.66 -5.52
CA GLU A 4 10.20 3.22 -5.55
C GLU A 4 8.99 2.46 -6.07
N LEU A 5 7.78 3.01 -5.93
CA LEU A 5 6.57 2.40 -6.47
C LEU A 5 6.51 2.46 -7.98
N LYS A 6 7.24 3.38 -8.61
CA LYS A 6 7.25 3.52 -10.06
C LYS A 6 8.17 2.50 -10.73
N THR A 7 9.22 2.09 -10.03
CA THR A 7 10.28 1.27 -10.60
C THR A 7 10.40 -0.11 -9.97
N GLY A 8 9.92 -0.28 -8.74
CA GLY A 8 10.03 -1.55 -8.03
C GLY A 8 8.84 -2.47 -8.26
N PRO A 9 8.99 -3.75 -7.92
CA PRO A 9 7.85 -4.68 -7.95
C PRO A 9 6.81 -4.23 -6.94
N ARG A 10 5.56 -4.16 -7.36
CA ARG A 10 4.49 -3.64 -6.52
C ARG A 10 3.18 -4.34 -6.77
N VAL A 11 2.29 -4.27 -5.77
CA VAL A 11 0.89 -4.64 -5.91
C VAL A 11 0.04 -3.46 -5.49
N VAL A 12 -1.16 -3.35 -6.05
CA VAL A 12 -2.09 -2.24 -5.81
C VAL A 12 -3.43 -2.82 -5.36
N GLY A 13 -3.99 -2.21 -4.32
CA GLY A 13 -5.29 -2.62 -3.79
C GLY A 13 -5.17 -3.40 -2.50
N ALA A 14 -6.24 -3.36 -1.69
CA ALA A 14 -6.26 -3.95 -0.36
C ALA A 14 -6.10 -5.47 -0.41
N LYS A 15 -6.80 -6.13 -1.32
CA LYS A 15 -6.76 -7.58 -1.44
C LYS A 15 -5.35 -8.07 -1.79
N GLN A 16 -4.73 -7.42 -2.77
CA GLN A 16 -3.38 -7.80 -3.21
C GLN A 16 -2.34 -7.51 -2.13
N THR A 17 -2.48 -6.39 -1.45
CA THR A 17 -1.56 -6.03 -0.36
C THR A 17 -1.68 -7.02 0.80
N ARG A 18 -2.91 -7.39 1.17
CA ARG A 18 -3.15 -8.38 2.22
C ARG A 18 -2.50 -9.72 1.88
N ARG A 19 -2.63 -10.13 0.63
CA ARG A 19 -2.03 -11.37 0.15
C ARG A 19 -0.50 -11.32 0.24
N ALA A 20 0.09 -10.20 -0.18
CA ALA A 20 1.54 -10.02 -0.09
C ALA A 20 2.01 -10.06 1.36
N LEU A 21 1.26 -9.46 2.28
CA LEU A 21 1.58 -9.52 3.71
C LEU A 21 1.51 -10.94 4.24
N SER A 22 0.46 -11.69 3.87
CA SER A 22 0.31 -13.09 4.29
C SER A 22 1.43 -13.97 3.77
N ASP A 23 1.93 -13.68 2.58
CA ASP A 23 3.00 -14.46 1.95
C ASP A 23 4.41 -14.03 2.40
N GLY A 24 4.49 -13.03 3.26
CA GLY A 24 5.78 -12.51 3.72
C GLY A 24 6.56 -11.78 2.65
N LYS A 25 5.89 -11.28 1.62
CA LYS A 25 6.53 -10.62 0.47
C LYS A 25 6.46 -9.11 0.50
N ALA A 26 5.66 -8.54 1.40
CA ALA A 26 5.53 -7.08 1.49
C ALA A 26 6.75 -6.48 2.17
N VAL A 27 7.41 -5.56 1.48
CA VAL A 27 8.56 -4.83 2.01
C VAL A 27 8.09 -3.57 2.73
N ARG A 28 7.13 -2.87 2.12
CA ARG A 28 6.61 -1.61 2.64
C ARG A 28 5.20 -1.43 2.12
N VAL A 29 4.31 -0.94 2.97
CA VAL A 29 2.90 -0.74 2.62
C VAL A 29 2.60 0.75 2.63
N TYR A 30 1.86 1.21 1.63
CA TYR A 30 1.45 2.60 1.47
C TYR A 30 -0.06 2.69 1.66
N LEU A 31 -0.50 3.58 2.53
CA LEU A 31 -1.90 3.80 2.85
C LEU A 31 -2.28 5.25 2.56
N ALA A 32 -3.35 5.45 1.81
CA ALA A 32 -3.86 6.78 1.53
C ALA A 32 -4.70 7.27 2.70
N GLU A 33 -4.40 8.48 3.17
CA GLU A 33 -5.06 9.04 4.36
C GLU A 33 -6.52 9.42 4.12
N ASP A 34 -6.89 9.71 2.87
CA ASP A 34 -8.27 10.04 2.51
C ASP A 34 -9.09 8.82 2.07
N ALA A 35 -8.54 7.62 2.21
CA ALA A 35 -9.26 6.39 1.90
C ALA A 35 -10.16 5.99 3.07
N ASP A 36 -11.13 5.12 2.79
CA ASP A 36 -12.04 4.59 3.79
C ASP A 36 -11.25 3.84 4.88
N PRO A 37 -11.38 4.24 6.15
CA PRO A 37 -10.70 3.53 7.25
C PRO A 37 -11.09 2.06 7.36
N GLY A 38 -12.27 1.68 6.88
CA GLY A 38 -12.67 0.28 6.83
C GLY A 38 -11.81 -0.55 5.90
N VAL A 39 -11.14 0.09 4.94
CA VAL A 39 -10.20 -0.56 4.03
C VAL A 39 -8.78 -0.52 4.59
N THR A 40 -8.32 0.65 5.02
CA THR A 40 -6.93 0.84 5.44
C THR A 40 -6.64 0.34 6.84
N GLY A 41 -7.62 0.42 7.76
CA GLY A 41 -7.44 0.02 9.15
C GLY A 41 -6.99 -1.42 9.33
N PRO A 42 -7.69 -2.40 8.74
CA PRO A 42 -7.27 -3.80 8.85
C PRO A 42 -5.87 -4.06 8.29
N ILE A 43 -5.51 -3.38 7.22
CA ILE A 43 -4.18 -3.50 6.61
C ILE A 43 -3.12 -2.94 7.55
N GLU A 44 -3.39 -1.79 8.14
CA GLU A 44 -2.48 -1.15 9.08
C GLU A 44 -2.24 -2.04 10.31
N THR A 45 -3.29 -2.63 10.83
CA THR A 45 -3.20 -3.56 11.95
C THR A 45 -2.33 -4.76 11.61
N LEU A 46 -2.52 -5.33 10.43
CA LEU A 46 -1.74 -6.47 9.96
C LEU A 46 -0.26 -6.11 9.83
N CYS A 47 0.04 -4.93 9.29
CA CYS A 47 1.41 -4.43 9.19
C CYS A 47 2.05 -4.30 10.57
N SER A 48 1.31 -3.78 11.53
CA SER A 48 1.80 -3.64 12.91
C SER A 48 2.14 -5.00 13.51
N GLN A 49 1.28 -5.99 13.30
CA GLN A 49 1.50 -7.34 13.80
C GLN A 49 2.74 -8.00 13.19
N GLN A 50 3.04 -7.68 11.94
CA GLN A 50 4.15 -8.29 11.23
C GLN A 50 5.43 -7.46 11.24
N GLY A 51 5.39 -6.25 11.81
CA GLY A 51 6.53 -5.35 11.81
C GLY A 51 6.85 -4.79 10.43
N THR A 52 5.84 -4.69 9.55
CA THR A 52 6.02 -4.15 8.20
C THR A 52 5.88 -2.64 8.23
N GLU A 53 6.79 -1.94 7.57
CA GLU A 53 6.79 -0.49 7.51
C GLU A 53 5.56 0.04 6.77
N VAL A 54 4.94 1.10 7.32
CA VAL A 54 3.78 1.76 6.73
C VAL A 54 4.16 3.20 6.40
N ILE A 55 3.84 3.63 5.18
CA ILE A 55 3.97 5.00 4.73
C ILE A 55 2.57 5.56 4.50
N HIS A 56 2.25 6.67 5.15
CA HIS A 56 0.97 7.35 4.94
C HIS A 56 1.11 8.35 3.81
N VAL A 57 0.23 8.26 2.82
CA VAL A 57 0.20 9.14 1.65
C VAL A 57 -1.03 10.03 1.77
N PRO A 58 -0.93 11.35 1.56
CA PRO A 58 -2.07 12.25 1.80
C PRO A 58 -3.33 11.91 1.02
N ALA A 59 -3.20 11.45 -0.22
CA ALA A 59 -4.36 11.25 -1.08
C ALA A 59 -4.24 9.98 -1.92
N MET A 60 -5.39 9.31 -2.12
CA MET A 60 -5.51 8.16 -3.02
C MET A 60 -5.02 8.50 -4.42
N ARG A 61 -5.29 9.72 -4.86
CA ARG A 61 -4.87 10.20 -6.17
C ARG A 61 -3.36 10.16 -6.33
N GLU A 62 -2.64 10.63 -5.33
CA GLU A 62 -1.19 10.60 -5.32
C GLU A 62 -0.64 9.18 -5.34
N LEU A 63 -1.24 8.32 -4.53
CA LEU A 63 -0.81 6.93 -4.46
C LEU A 63 -1.05 6.21 -5.78
N GLY A 64 -2.21 6.45 -6.40
CA GLY A 64 -2.50 5.89 -7.73
C GLY A 64 -1.51 6.36 -8.78
N GLN A 65 -1.17 7.64 -8.78
CA GLN A 65 -0.18 8.19 -9.72
C GLN A 65 1.19 7.56 -9.51
N ALA A 66 1.59 7.37 -8.27
CA ALA A 66 2.87 6.74 -7.95
C ALA A 66 2.92 5.28 -8.44
N CYS A 67 1.78 4.61 -8.45
CA CYS A 67 1.67 3.23 -8.95
C CYS A 67 1.51 3.15 -10.47
N GLY A 68 1.36 4.30 -11.14
CA GLY A 68 1.21 4.33 -12.59
C GLY A 68 -0.17 3.93 -13.09
N ILE A 69 -1.20 4.06 -12.26
CA ILE A 69 -2.58 3.76 -12.66
C ILE A 69 -3.40 5.03 -12.83
N ALA A 70 -4.49 4.96 -13.59
CA ALA A 70 -5.31 6.12 -13.95
C ALA A 70 -6.27 6.55 -12.84
N VAL A 71 -6.50 5.70 -11.84
CA VAL A 71 -7.44 5.96 -10.75
C VAL A 71 -6.68 6.02 -9.42
N GLY A 72 -7.35 6.50 -8.37
CA GLY A 72 -6.76 6.53 -7.05
C GLY A 72 -6.58 5.13 -6.47
N ALA A 73 -5.63 5.00 -5.55
CA ALA A 73 -5.39 3.75 -4.83
C ALA A 73 -5.47 4.01 -3.33
N ALA A 74 -6.26 3.22 -2.63
CA ALA A 74 -6.36 3.30 -1.17
C ALA A 74 -5.13 2.68 -0.51
N VAL A 75 -4.60 1.60 -1.09
CA VAL A 75 -3.51 0.81 -0.54
C VAL A 75 -2.63 0.32 -1.68
N ALA A 76 -1.34 0.29 -1.44
CA ALA A 76 -0.37 -0.34 -2.35
C ALA A 76 0.78 -0.89 -1.51
N ALA A 77 1.56 -1.78 -2.07
CA ALA A 77 2.71 -2.34 -1.39
C ALA A 77 3.88 -2.53 -2.34
N LEU A 78 5.06 -2.25 -1.85
CA LEU A 78 6.30 -2.65 -2.48
C LEU A 78 6.58 -4.08 -2.05
N VAL A 79 6.88 -4.95 -2.99
CA VAL A 79 7.09 -6.38 -2.72
C VAL A 79 8.47 -6.83 -3.19
N ARG A 80 8.92 -7.95 -2.64
CA ARG A 80 10.21 -8.53 -3.06
C ARG A 80 10.03 -9.45 -4.25
#